data_83c5da4d4d390934a5339356615bd4d0
#
_entry.id   83c5da4d4d390934a5339356615bd4d0
#
_cell.length_a   1.000
_cell.length_b   1.000
_cell.length_c   1.000
_cell.angle_alpha   90.00
_cell.angle_beta   90.00
_cell.angle_gamma   90.00
#
_symmetry.space_group_name_H-M   'P 1'
#
loop_
_entity.id
_entity.type
_entity.pdbx_description
1 polymer ?
#
loop_
_entity_poly.entity_id
_entity_poly.type
_entity_poly.pdbx_seq_one_letter_code
_entity_poly.pdbx_strand_id
1 'polypeptide(L)'
;KGDNVAARKYAMRSSTITAEIIEGSKQLLDAMGIPVVQAPSEGEAMCSYMCKKGDVYAAATQDYDALLFGTPRLAKNLSITGKRAGNKVLPEIIILDKLLKEMQLTHEQLIAMSIIIGTDYNPGGVPGYGPKKAFQRVKEKKTFNKIFEDLIWDFKVQPEEILEFFKNPPVCDYHLKWKQIDLEKVKKIMCNEHEFLEERIENAINKMKETKKPQSSLGRWSKG
;
A
#
# COMPACT_ATOMS: atom_id res chain seq x y z
N LYS A 1 -22.36 -19.14 22.00
CA LYS A 1 -22.32 -18.24 20.79
C LYS A 1 -21.17 -17.24 20.80
N GLY A 2 -20.49 -17.01 21.92
CA GLY A 2 -19.33 -16.09 22.03
C GLY A 2 -18.01 -16.66 21.54
N ASP A 3 -17.79 -17.96 21.63
CA ASP A 3 -16.54 -18.63 21.29
C ASP A 3 -16.22 -18.65 19.79
N ASN A 4 -17.22 -18.73 18.93
CA ASN A 4 -17.00 -18.79 17.48
C ASN A 4 -16.48 -17.47 16.88
N VAL A 5 -16.81 -16.32 17.47
CA VAL A 5 -16.32 -15.01 16.99
C VAL A 5 -14.85 -14.80 17.40
N ALA A 6 -14.52 -15.20 18.63
CA ALA A 6 -13.13 -15.14 19.13
C ALA A 6 -12.24 -16.14 18.36
N ALA A 7 -12.69 -17.39 18.18
CA ALA A 7 -11.98 -18.41 17.40
C ALA A 7 -11.75 -17.98 15.95
N ARG A 8 -12.75 -17.37 15.30
CA ARG A 8 -12.64 -16.84 13.94
C ARG A 8 -11.66 -15.67 13.86
N LYS A 9 -11.62 -14.81 14.89
CA LYS A 9 -10.67 -13.70 15.00
C LYS A 9 -9.23 -14.18 15.24
N TYR A 10 -9.04 -15.24 16.00
CA TYR A 10 -7.74 -15.90 16.19
C TYR A 10 -7.30 -16.65 14.93
N ALA A 11 -8.17 -17.38 14.25
CA ALA A 11 -7.90 -18.06 13.00
C ALA A 11 -7.49 -17.07 11.88
N MET A 12 -8.14 -15.91 11.78
CA MET A 12 -7.77 -14.85 10.84
C MET A 12 -6.43 -14.21 11.18
N ARG A 13 -6.00 -14.19 12.44
CA ARG A 13 -4.68 -13.66 12.87
C ARG A 13 -3.56 -14.68 12.72
N SER A 14 -3.86 -15.96 12.68
CA SER A 14 -2.90 -17.06 12.57
C SER A 14 -2.75 -17.60 11.14
N SER A 15 -3.51 -17.08 10.17
CA SER A 15 -3.34 -17.46 8.76
C SER A 15 -2.05 -16.84 8.23
N THR A 16 -1.00 -17.62 8.23
CA THR A 16 0.25 -17.27 7.54
C THR A 16 0.00 -17.33 6.03
N ILE A 17 0.39 -16.30 5.30
CA ILE A 17 0.36 -16.31 3.84
C ILE A 17 1.42 -17.32 3.37
N THR A 18 0.97 -18.41 2.74
CA THR A 18 1.85 -19.45 2.20
C THR A 18 2.22 -19.15 0.74
N ALA A 19 3.27 -19.80 0.24
CA ALA A 19 3.67 -19.70 -1.16
C ALA A 19 2.54 -20.15 -2.11
N GLU A 20 1.73 -21.13 -1.71
CA GLU A 20 0.58 -21.60 -2.48
C GLU A 20 -0.52 -20.53 -2.61
N ILE A 21 -0.80 -19.80 -1.51
CA ILE A 21 -1.77 -18.69 -1.53
C ILE A 21 -1.28 -17.57 -2.46
N ILE A 22 0.02 -17.27 -2.44
CA ILE A 22 0.62 -16.25 -3.32
C ILE A 22 0.51 -16.70 -4.77
N GLU A 23 0.88 -17.94 -5.08
CA GLU A 23 0.85 -18.47 -6.44
C GLU A 23 -0.59 -18.58 -6.97
N GLY A 24 -1.53 -19.09 -6.17
CA GLY A 24 -2.96 -19.13 -6.52
C GLY A 24 -3.53 -17.75 -6.79
N SER A 25 -3.13 -16.75 -5.99
CA SER A 25 -3.53 -15.35 -6.22
C SER A 25 -2.99 -14.79 -7.53
N LYS A 26 -1.72 -15.09 -7.88
CA LYS A 26 -1.12 -14.70 -9.18
C LYS A 26 -1.85 -15.34 -10.34
N GLN A 27 -2.18 -16.64 -10.26
CA GLN A 27 -2.90 -17.37 -11.28
C GLN A 27 -4.32 -16.82 -11.48
N LEU A 28 -5.01 -16.46 -10.40
CA LEU A 28 -6.33 -15.83 -10.46
C LEU A 28 -6.25 -14.46 -11.13
N LEU A 29 -5.29 -13.62 -10.75
CA LEU A 29 -5.09 -12.29 -11.35
C LEU A 29 -4.75 -12.40 -12.85
N ASP A 30 -3.89 -13.36 -13.24
CA ASP A 30 -3.61 -13.62 -14.67
C ASP A 30 -4.87 -14.06 -15.43
N ALA A 31 -5.68 -14.97 -14.86
CA ALA A 31 -6.96 -15.38 -15.44
C ALA A 31 -7.96 -14.21 -15.53
N MET A 32 -7.93 -13.27 -14.60
CA MET A 32 -8.70 -12.03 -14.66
C MET A 32 -8.15 -10.99 -15.64
N GLY A 33 -7.00 -11.27 -16.26
CA GLY A 33 -6.32 -10.37 -17.19
C GLY A 33 -5.66 -9.17 -16.53
N ILE A 34 -5.37 -9.26 -15.24
CA ILE A 34 -4.71 -8.21 -14.46
C ILE A 34 -3.20 -8.50 -14.40
N PRO A 35 -2.34 -7.58 -14.85
CA PRO A 35 -0.90 -7.79 -14.81
C PRO A 35 -0.40 -7.87 -13.36
N VAL A 36 0.49 -8.83 -13.10
CA VAL A 36 1.17 -9.00 -11.82
C VAL A 36 2.64 -8.68 -11.99
N VAL A 37 3.18 -7.86 -11.12
CA VAL A 37 4.59 -7.51 -11.06
C VAL A 37 5.16 -8.00 -9.74
N GLN A 38 6.18 -8.85 -9.79
CA GLN A 38 6.90 -9.27 -8.60
C GLN A 38 7.92 -8.20 -8.23
N ALA A 39 7.69 -7.52 -7.11
CA ALA A 39 8.66 -6.56 -6.59
C ALA A 39 9.94 -7.28 -6.13
N PRO A 40 11.12 -6.70 -6.38
CA PRO A 40 12.39 -7.27 -5.90
C PRO A 40 12.58 -7.09 -4.39
N SER A 41 11.86 -6.15 -3.79
CA SER A 41 11.84 -5.84 -2.35
C SER A 41 10.41 -5.51 -1.95
N GLU A 42 10.14 -4.28 -1.53
CA GLU A 42 8.82 -3.83 -1.06
C GLU A 42 7.83 -3.60 -2.21
N GLY A 43 6.61 -4.11 -2.06
CA GLY A 43 5.52 -3.87 -3.02
C GLY A 43 5.19 -2.38 -3.15
N GLU A 44 5.19 -1.65 -2.05
CA GLU A 44 4.96 -0.21 -1.96
C GLU A 44 6.02 0.59 -2.73
N ALA A 45 7.28 0.16 -2.68
CA ALA A 45 8.37 0.77 -3.45
C ALA A 45 8.14 0.62 -4.96
N MET A 46 7.75 -0.58 -5.39
CA MET A 46 7.48 -0.85 -6.80
C MET A 46 6.24 -0.10 -7.30
N CYS A 47 5.16 -0.07 -6.51
CA CYS A 47 3.96 0.72 -6.81
C CYS A 47 4.28 2.22 -6.91
N SER A 48 5.12 2.74 -5.99
CA SER A 48 5.56 4.14 -5.99
C SER A 48 6.38 4.46 -7.22
N TYR A 49 7.29 3.56 -7.63
CA TYR A 49 8.08 3.70 -8.85
C TYR A 49 7.20 3.77 -10.10
N MET A 50 6.23 2.85 -10.25
CA MET A 50 5.27 2.88 -11.36
C MET A 50 4.41 4.16 -11.37
N CYS A 51 4.02 4.65 -10.18
CA CYS A 51 3.25 5.88 -10.05
C CYS A 51 4.08 7.13 -10.41
N LYS A 52 5.37 7.17 -10.03
CA LYS A 52 6.30 8.25 -10.42
C LYS A 52 6.53 8.29 -11.93
N LYS A 53 6.60 7.14 -12.59
CA LYS A 53 6.68 7.05 -14.06
C LYS A 53 5.40 7.46 -14.78
N GLY A 54 4.27 7.51 -14.06
CA GLY A 54 2.96 7.80 -14.65
C GLY A 54 2.29 6.59 -15.29
N ASP A 55 2.83 5.38 -15.16
CA ASP A 55 2.27 4.16 -15.72
C ASP A 55 1.03 3.68 -14.95
N VAL A 56 0.91 4.10 -13.68
CA VAL A 56 -0.29 3.91 -12.84
C VAL A 56 -0.70 5.24 -12.20
N TYR A 57 -2.00 5.39 -11.91
CA TYR A 57 -2.54 6.63 -11.35
C TYR A 57 -2.13 6.85 -9.89
N ALA A 58 -2.17 5.81 -9.06
CA ALA A 58 -1.87 5.86 -7.63
C ALA A 58 -1.34 4.52 -7.13
N ALA A 59 -0.57 4.53 -6.07
CA ALA A 59 -0.32 3.34 -5.26
C ALA A 59 -1.52 3.11 -4.33
N ALA A 60 -2.08 1.91 -4.31
CA ALA A 60 -3.24 1.57 -3.50
C ALA A 60 -2.83 0.61 -2.38
N THR A 61 -2.66 1.13 -1.18
CA THR A 61 -2.30 0.36 0.02
C THR A 61 -2.92 0.99 1.27
N GLN A 62 -2.99 0.23 2.36
CA GLN A 62 -3.34 0.77 3.68
C GLN A 62 -2.12 1.31 4.43
N ASP A 63 -0.92 1.02 3.95
CA ASP A 63 0.32 1.47 4.53
C ASP A 63 0.70 2.88 4.07
N TYR A 64 1.27 3.65 4.96
CA TYR A 64 1.78 4.99 4.67
C TYR A 64 3.21 4.97 4.11
N ASP A 65 3.91 3.83 4.15
CA ASP A 65 5.29 3.71 3.67
C ASP A 65 5.40 4.01 2.17
N ALA A 66 4.33 3.82 1.39
CA ALA A 66 4.27 4.30 0.02
C ALA A 66 4.58 5.80 -0.12
N LEU A 67 4.24 6.64 0.88
CA LEU A 67 4.62 8.06 0.88
C LEU A 67 6.11 8.25 1.15
N LEU A 68 6.74 7.39 1.95
CA LEU A 68 8.17 7.40 2.22
C LEU A 68 8.95 7.01 0.97
N PHE A 69 8.45 6.05 0.19
CA PHE A 69 8.95 5.73 -1.16
C PHE A 69 8.63 6.82 -2.20
N GLY A 70 7.97 7.90 -1.80
CA GLY A 70 7.71 9.07 -2.63
C GLY A 70 6.62 8.88 -3.68
N THR A 71 5.60 8.04 -3.42
CA THR A 71 4.47 7.95 -4.35
C THR A 71 3.76 9.31 -4.48
N PRO A 72 3.51 9.80 -5.70
CA PRO A 72 2.79 11.06 -5.90
C PRO A 72 1.36 11.03 -5.35
N ARG A 73 0.70 9.86 -5.42
CA ARG A 73 -0.69 9.64 -4.97
C ARG A 73 -0.82 8.30 -4.27
N LEU A 74 -1.25 8.33 -3.02
CA LEU A 74 -1.60 7.15 -2.22
C LEU A 74 -3.11 7.05 -2.13
N ALA A 75 -3.69 5.95 -2.62
CA ALA A 75 -5.12 5.65 -2.50
C ALA A 75 -5.35 4.67 -1.34
N LYS A 76 -6.17 5.08 -0.36
CA LYS A 76 -6.50 4.28 0.82
C LYS A 76 -7.97 3.88 0.81
N ASN A 77 -8.29 2.81 1.52
CA ASN A 77 -9.65 2.34 1.78
C ASN A 77 -10.44 1.91 0.52
N LEU A 78 -9.77 1.56 -0.58
CA LEU A 78 -10.47 1.14 -1.82
C LEU A 78 -11.24 -0.16 -1.64
N SER A 79 -10.72 -1.09 -0.83
CA SER A 79 -11.35 -2.40 -0.57
C SER A 79 -12.18 -2.43 0.72
N ILE A 80 -12.17 -1.37 1.51
CA ILE A 80 -12.87 -1.30 2.78
C ILE A 80 -14.23 -0.66 2.56
N THR A 81 -15.28 -1.49 2.56
CA THR A 81 -16.67 -1.00 2.50
C THR A 81 -17.32 -1.12 3.87
N GLY A 82 -18.05 -0.07 4.28
CA GLY A 82 -18.86 -0.11 5.49
C GLY A 82 -18.40 0.85 6.59
N LYS A 83 -18.67 0.46 7.88
CA LYS A 83 -18.35 1.27 9.04
C LYS A 83 -17.19 0.65 9.83
N ARG A 84 -16.20 1.44 10.19
CA ARG A 84 -15.15 1.07 11.14
C ARG A 84 -15.34 1.88 12.42
N ALA A 85 -15.50 1.23 13.55
CA ALA A 85 -15.78 1.86 14.84
C ALA A 85 -16.94 2.89 14.80
N GLY A 86 -18.03 2.56 14.05
CA GLY A 86 -19.21 3.44 13.92
C GLY A 86 -19.11 4.50 12.80
N ASN A 87 -17.93 4.81 12.28
CA ASN A 87 -17.73 5.80 11.24
C ASN A 87 -17.73 5.16 9.85
N LYS A 88 -18.34 5.84 8.87
CA LYS A 88 -18.30 5.43 7.46
C LYS A 88 -16.87 5.60 6.93
N VAL A 89 -16.28 4.51 6.44
CA VAL A 89 -14.99 4.54 5.78
C VAL A 89 -15.19 4.86 4.30
N LEU A 90 -14.57 5.92 3.84
CA LEU A 90 -14.59 6.34 2.44
C LEU A 90 -13.21 6.13 1.81
N PRO A 91 -13.15 5.84 0.50
CA PRO A 91 -11.91 5.93 -0.25
C PRO A 91 -11.29 7.32 -0.11
N GLU A 92 -9.98 7.36 0.05
CA GLU A 92 -9.21 8.58 0.25
C GLU A 92 -8.01 8.60 -0.69
N ILE A 93 -7.67 9.77 -1.22
CA ILE A 93 -6.43 9.98 -1.98
C ILE A 93 -5.59 11.02 -1.26
N ILE A 94 -4.38 10.62 -0.87
CA ILE A 94 -3.37 11.50 -0.29
C ILE A 94 -2.40 11.89 -1.42
N ILE A 95 -2.24 13.18 -1.64
CA ILE A 95 -1.30 13.74 -2.62
C ILE A 95 -0.07 14.18 -1.85
N LEU A 96 1.09 13.56 -2.12
CA LEU A 96 2.33 13.77 -1.38
C LEU A 96 2.75 15.24 -1.36
N ASP A 97 2.74 15.92 -2.50
CA ASP A 97 3.13 17.34 -2.58
C ASP A 97 2.24 18.26 -1.74
N LYS A 98 0.94 17.97 -1.68
CA LYS A 98 0.00 18.72 -0.82
C LYS A 98 0.30 18.47 0.65
N LEU A 99 0.49 17.20 1.03
CA LEU A 99 0.85 16.81 2.39
C LEU A 99 2.14 17.50 2.86
N LEU A 100 3.19 17.45 2.05
CA LEU A 100 4.48 18.08 2.37
C LEU A 100 4.36 19.60 2.52
N LYS A 101 3.58 20.26 1.66
CA LYS A 101 3.29 21.70 1.77
C LYS A 101 2.51 22.05 3.04
N GLU A 102 1.48 21.30 3.37
CA GLU A 102 0.67 21.50 4.59
C GLU A 102 1.50 21.28 5.86
N MET A 103 2.32 20.23 5.87
CA MET A 103 3.24 19.97 6.98
C MET A 103 4.46 20.91 7.00
N GLN A 104 4.72 21.63 5.91
CA GLN A 104 5.93 22.40 5.68
C GLN A 104 7.20 21.57 5.91
N LEU A 105 7.23 20.38 5.35
CA LEU A 105 8.35 19.45 5.38
C LEU A 105 8.86 19.19 3.97
N THR A 106 10.15 18.88 3.88
CA THR A 106 10.70 18.20 2.70
C THR A 106 10.37 16.71 2.76
N HIS A 107 10.47 16.00 1.64
CA HIS A 107 10.31 14.55 1.63
C HIS A 107 11.34 13.83 2.52
N GLU A 108 12.59 14.30 2.51
CA GLU A 108 13.66 13.78 3.39
C GLU A 108 13.32 13.97 4.87
N GLN A 109 12.73 15.10 5.25
CA GLN A 109 12.25 15.33 6.62
C GLN A 109 11.07 14.42 7.00
N LEU A 110 10.19 14.11 6.06
CA LEU A 110 9.10 13.14 6.29
C LEU A 110 9.69 11.75 6.56
N ILE A 111 10.67 11.31 5.77
CA ILE A 111 11.37 10.04 6.00
C ILE A 111 12.09 10.07 7.36
N ALA A 112 12.85 11.13 7.66
CA ALA A 112 13.54 11.27 8.95
C ALA A 112 12.59 11.21 10.14
N MET A 113 11.42 11.86 10.03
CA MET A 113 10.36 11.80 11.04
C MET A 113 9.86 10.37 11.26
N SER A 114 9.62 9.63 10.17
CA SER A 114 9.17 8.24 10.24
C SER A 114 10.24 7.31 10.85
N ILE A 115 11.51 7.51 10.51
CA ILE A 115 12.64 6.78 11.12
C ILE A 115 12.67 7.03 12.65
N ILE A 116 12.47 8.27 13.11
CA ILE A 116 12.42 8.56 14.55
C ILE A 116 11.24 7.85 15.24
N ILE A 117 10.07 7.85 14.60
CA ILE A 117 8.85 7.21 15.14
C ILE A 117 9.00 5.68 15.14
N GLY A 118 9.66 5.13 14.14
CA GLY A 118 9.86 3.71 13.88
C GLY A 118 9.29 3.28 12.55
N THR A 119 10.08 2.48 11.85
CA THR A 119 9.74 1.81 10.59
C THR A 119 9.97 0.31 10.76
N ASP A 120 9.69 -0.50 9.75
CA ASP A 120 10.00 -1.93 9.75
C ASP A 120 11.51 -2.22 9.89
N TYR A 121 12.36 -1.26 9.54
CA TYR A 121 13.83 -1.35 9.65
C TYR A 121 14.38 -0.96 11.03
N ASN A 122 13.59 -0.21 11.82
CA ASN A 122 13.89 0.17 13.19
C ASN A 122 12.61 0.17 14.06
N PRO A 123 12.03 -1.01 14.33
CA PRO A 123 10.76 -1.15 15.04
C PRO A 123 10.78 -0.47 16.41
N GLY A 124 9.71 0.29 16.69
CA GLY A 124 9.57 1.03 17.95
C GLY A 124 10.24 2.40 17.96
N GLY A 125 11.12 2.69 17.00
CA GLY A 125 11.73 4.00 16.83
C GLY A 125 12.64 4.45 17.98
N VAL A 126 12.98 5.72 17.99
CA VAL A 126 13.85 6.31 19.02
C VAL A 126 13.09 6.47 20.34
N PRO A 127 13.58 5.93 21.47
CA PRO A 127 12.92 6.02 22.76
C PRO A 127 12.58 7.47 23.15
N GLY A 128 11.35 7.67 23.60
CA GLY A 128 10.87 8.99 24.03
C GLY A 128 10.39 9.93 22.90
N TYR A 129 10.47 9.49 21.65
CA TYR A 129 9.98 10.23 20.50
C TYR A 129 8.70 9.61 19.95
N GLY A 130 7.56 10.23 20.25
CA GLY A 130 6.30 9.99 19.51
C GLY A 130 6.13 11.01 18.36
N PRO A 131 5.04 10.90 17.57
CA PRO A 131 4.83 11.71 16.38
C PRO A 131 5.00 13.22 16.59
N LYS A 132 4.50 13.77 17.69
CA LYS A 132 4.59 15.23 18.00
C LYS A 132 6.03 15.68 18.19
N LYS A 133 6.81 14.95 19.00
CA LYS A 133 8.22 15.29 19.27
C LYS A 133 9.08 15.08 18.04
N ALA A 134 8.83 14.02 17.26
CA ALA A 134 9.54 13.77 16.01
C ALA A 134 9.27 14.89 15.00
N PHE A 135 8.01 15.29 14.81
CA PHE A 135 7.65 16.42 13.96
C PHE A 135 8.34 17.73 14.38
N GLN A 136 8.29 18.06 15.67
CA GLN A 136 8.96 19.27 16.20
C GLN A 136 10.47 19.21 15.91
N ARG A 137 11.12 18.07 16.18
CA ARG A 137 12.56 17.91 15.97
C ARG A 137 12.96 18.12 14.49
N VAL A 138 12.25 17.52 13.53
CA VAL A 138 12.57 17.70 12.12
C VAL A 138 12.35 19.13 11.63
N LYS A 139 11.39 19.84 12.22
CA LYS A 139 11.17 21.27 11.97
C LYS A 139 12.29 22.15 12.49
N GLU A 140 12.81 21.85 13.68
CA GLU A 140 13.86 22.62 14.35
C GLU A 140 15.23 22.36 13.74
N LYS A 141 15.61 21.10 13.57
CA LYS A 141 16.95 20.69 13.15
C LYS A 141 17.18 20.77 11.64
N LYS A 142 16.13 20.72 10.83
CA LYS A 142 16.04 20.93 9.37
C LYS A 142 16.81 19.95 8.49
N THR A 143 18.06 19.62 8.78
CA THR A 143 18.91 18.72 7.97
C THR A 143 18.97 17.34 8.60
N PHE A 144 19.06 16.29 7.77
CA PHE A 144 19.06 14.90 8.21
C PHE A 144 20.12 14.65 9.30
N ASN A 145 21.37 15.01 9.07
CA ASN A 145 22.45 14.79 10.04
C ASN A 145 22.17 15.47 11.40
N LYS A 146 21.70 16.72 11.41
CA LYS A 146 21.32 17.42 12.65
C LYS A 146 20.13 16.79 13.36
N ILE A 147 19.19 16.19 12.60
CA ILE A 147 18.05 15.51 13.16
C ILE A 147 18.49 14.30 14.00
N PHE A 148 19.53 13.60 13.61
CA PHE A 148 20.02 12.39 14.29
C PHE A 148 21.23 12.61 15.24
N GLU A 149 21.88 13.80 15.18
CA GLU A 149 23.15 14.10 15.87
C GLU A 149 23.19 13.74 17.36
N ASP A 150 22.10 14.02 18.10
CA ASP A 150 22.07 13.82 19.56
C ASP A 150 21.12 12.66 19.97
N LEU A 151 20.72 11.81 19.03
CA LEU A 151 19.83 10.70 19.31
C LEU A 151 20.62 9.45 19.70
N ILE A 152 20.14 8.75 20.72
CA ILE A 152 20.65 7.40 21.03
C ILE A 152 20.08 6.46 19.99
N TRP A 153 20.96 5.88 19.16
CA TRP A 153 20.59 4.96 18.11
C TRP A 153 21.09 3.56 18.44
N ASP A 154 20.17 2.68 18.80
CA ASP A 154 20.45 1.28 19.19
C ASP A 154 19.77 0.29 18.21
N PHE A 155 19.95 0.53 16.90
CA PHE A 155 19.46 -0.36 15.85
C PHE A 155 20.62 -0.81 14.96
N LYS A 156 20.46 -1.99 14.35
CA LYS A 156 21.50 -2.58 13.47
C LYS A 156 21.69 -1.77 12.19
N VAL A 157 20.58 -1.28 11.62
CA VAL A 157 20.59 -0.48 10.39
C VAL A 157 20.73 0.98 10.77
N GLN A 158 21.65 1.71 10.14
CA GLN A 158 21.85 3.13 10.43
C GLN A 158 20.77 4.00 9.80
N PRO A 159 20.47 5.19 10.38
CA PRO A 159 19.43 6.08 9.84
C PRO A 159 19.66 6.45 8.36
N GLU A 160 20.91 6.61 7.95
CA GLU A 160 21.33 6.95 6.59
C GLU A 160 21.01 5.80 5.61
N GLU A 161 21.18 4.56 6.04
CA GLU A 161 20.86 3.37 5.23
C GLU A 161 19.35 3.26 5.02
N ILE A 162 18.56 3.55 6.06
CA ILE A 162 17.09 3.55 5.97
C ILE A 162 16.62 4.68 5.04
N LEU A 163 17.21 5.89 5.17
CA LEU A 163 16.93 7.02 4.29
C LEU A 163 17.22 6.66 2.83
N GLU A 164 18.40 6.08 2.58
CA GLU A 164 18.80 5.70 1.22
C GLU A 164 17.88 4.65 0.63
N PHE A 165 17.47 3.67 1.42
CA PHE A 165 16.51 2.65 0.99
C PHE A 165 15.15 3.25 0.57
N PHE A 166 14.60 4.21 1.34
CA PHE A 166 13.36 4.86 0.96
C PHE A 166 13.49 5.77 -0.27
N LYS A 167 14.65 6.40 -0.46
CA LYS A 167 14.92 7.28 -1.61
C LYS A 167 15.20 6.49 -2.89
N ASN A 168 15.97 5.42 -2.77
CA ASN A 168 16.47 4.62 -3.89
C ASN A 168 16.23 3.11 -3.67
N PRO A 169 14.95 2.68 -3.52
CA PRO A 169 14.64 1.28 -3.30
C PRO A 169 14.97 0.44 -4.52
N PRO A 170 15.28 -0.86 -4.34
CA PRO A 170 15.40 -1.78 -5.45
C PRO A 170 14.10 -1.85 -6.26
N VAL A 171 14.20 -1.65 -7.57
CA VAL A 171 13.09 -1.77 -8.51
C VAL A 171 13.51 -2.67 -9.68
N CYS A 172 12.54 -3.17 -10.45
CA CYS A 172 12.79 -4.00 -11.61
C CYS A 172 12.04 -3.50 -12.83
N ASP A 173 12.44 -3.98 -14.01
CA ASP A 173 11.67 -3.79 -15.22
C ASP A 173 10.35 -4.56 -15.14
N TYR A 174 9.30 -4.02 -15.74
CA TYR A 174 7.98 -4.59 -15.73
C TYR A 174 7.20 -4.29 -17.01
N HIS A 175 6.18 -5.11 -17.27
CA HIS A 175 5.26 -4.92 -18.38
C HIS A 175 3.83 -4.99 -17.88
N LEU A 176 3.09 -3.89 -18.00
CA LEU A 176 1.67 -3.83 -17.66
C LEU A 176 0.83 -4.26 -18.88
N LYS A 177 0.71 -5.54 -19.10
CA LYS A 177 -0.10 -6.10 -20.18
C LYS A 177 -1.45 -6.58 -19.67
N TRP A 178 -2.46 -5.73 -19.83
CA TRP A 178 -3.85 -6.10 -19.55
C TRP A 178 -4.37 -7.05 -20.62
N LYS A 179 -5.06 -8.12 -20.19
CA LYS A 179 -5.67 -9.13 -21.06
C LYS A 179 -7.19 -9.14 -20.88
N GLN A 180 -7.87 -9.85 -21.76
CA GLN A 180 -9.27 -10.20 -21.53
C GLN A 180 -9.39 -11.25 -20.42
N ILE A 181 -10.50 -11.23 -19.70
CA ILE A 181 -10.78 -12.20 -18.64
C ILE A 181 -11.00 -13.58 -19.29
N ASP A 182 -10.26 -14.57 -18.82
CA ASP A 182 -10.49 -15.98 -19.11
C ASP A 182 -11.49 -16.53 -18.09
N LEU A 183 -12.77 -16.51 -18.49
CA LEU A 183 -13.89 -16.89 -17.61
C LEU A 183 -13.80 -18.34 -17.16
N GLU A 184 -13.42 -19.26 -18.07
CA GLU A 184 -13.31 -20.69 -17.78
C GLU A 184 -12.21 -20.95 -16.74
N LYS A 185 -11.06 -20.29 -16.88
CA LYS A 185 -9.96 -20.39 -15.92
C LYS A 185 -10.34 -19.78 -14.56
N VAL A 186 -11.03 -18.65 -14.54
CA VAL A 186 -11.53 -18.06 -13.28
C VAL A 186 -12.53 -18.97 -12.58
N LYS A 187 -13.50 -19.57 -13.33
CA LYS A 187 -14.46 -20.52 -12.76
C LYS A 187 -13.75 -21.76 -12.23
N LYS A 188 -12.80 -22.31 -12.96
CA LYS A 188 -12.01 -23.47 -12.51
C LYS A 188 -11.35 -23.17 -11.16
N ILE A 189 -10.62 -22.07 -11.04
CA ILE A 189 -9.94 -21.70 -9.79
C ILE A 189 -10.96 -21.46 -8.69
N MET A 190 -11.95 -20.58 -8.92
CA MET A 190 -12.81 -20.13 -7.83
C MET A 190 -13.88 -21.17 -7.44
N CYS A 191 -14.48 -21.87 -8.42
CA CYS A 191 -15.57 -22.79 -8.12
C CYS A 191 -15.07 -24.20 -7.80
N ASN A 192 -14.09 -24.73 -8.59
CA ASN A 192 -13.65 -26.12 -8.41
C ASN A 192 -12.59 -26.25 -7.31
N GLU A 193 -11.66 -25.28 -7.19
CA GLU A 193 -10.57 -25.37 -6.22
C GLU A 193 -10.91 -24.69 -4.88
N HIS A 194 -11.77 -23.64 -4.92
CA HIS A 194 -12.12 -22.85 -3.73
C HIS A 194 -13.61 -22.89 -3.36
N GLU A 195 -14.42 -23.73 -4.02
CA GLU A 195 -15.84 -24.02 -3.69
C GLU A 195 -16.74 -22.77 -3.69
N PHE A 196 -16.43 -21.73 -4.48
CA PHE A 196 -17.33 -20.59 -4.65
C PHE A 196 -18.50 -20.95 -5.56
N LEU A 197 -19.67 -20.39 -5.27
CA LEU A 197 -20.86 -20.55 -6.10
C LEU A 197 -20.64 -19.88 -7.47
N GLU A 198 -20.93 -20.59 -8.54
CA GLU A 198 -20.73 -20.13 -9.93
C GLU A 198 -21.48 -18.83 -10.20
N GLU A 199 -22.74 -18.74 -9.79
CA GLU A 199 -23.58 -17.53 -9.92
C GLU A 199 -22.89 -16.30 -9.29
N ARG A 200 -22.23 -16.47 -8.14
CA ARG A 200 -21.51 -15.39 -7.47
C ARG A 200 -20.32 -14.89 -8.29
N ILE A 201 -19.60 -15.81 -8.91
CA ILE A 201 -18.44 -15.48 -9.76
C ILE A 201 -18.91 -14.79 -11.05
N GLU A 202 -19.94 -15.30 -11.71
CA GLU A 202 -20.51 -14.67 -12.90
C GLU A 202 -21.01 -13.27 -12.63
N ASN A 203 -21.74 -13.05 -11.53
CA ASN A 203 -22.21 -11.73 -11.13
C ASN A 203 -21.06 -10.77 -10.86
N ALA A 204 -19.96 -11.21 -10.24
CA ALA A 204 -18.78 -10.40 -10.00
C ALA A 204 -18.10 -9.99 -11.33
N ILE A 205 -17.93 -10.93 -12.26
CA ILE A 205 -17.31 -10.70 -13.56
C ILE A 205 -18.18 -9.78 -14.43
N ASN A 206 -19.50 -9.95 -14.41
CA ASN A 206 -20.41 -9.09 -15.16
C ASN A 206 -20.32 -7.63 -14.67
N LYS A 207 -20.28 -7.41 -13.36
CA LYS A 207 -20.03 -6.07 -12.79
C LYS A 207 -18.69 -5.49 -13.23
N MET A 208 -17.64 -6.30 -13.30
CA MET A 208 -16.33 -5.84 -13.80
C MET A 208 -16.37 -5.46 -15.29
N LYS A 209 -17.14 -6.19 -16.12
CA LYS A 209 -17.32 -5.88 -17.54
C LYS A 209 -18.12 -4.59 -17.76
N GLU A 210 -19.12 -4.34 -16.93
CA GLU A 210 -19.92 -3.11 -16.98
C GLU A 210 -19.11 -1.87 -16.64
N THR A 211 -18.17 -1.96 -15.69
CA THR A 211 -17.27 -0.86 -15.32
C THR A 211 -16.19 -0.59 -16.37
N LYS A 212 -15.94 -1.52 -17.30
CA LYS A 212 -15.01 -1.32 -18.44
C LYS A 212 -15.58 -0.48 -19.58
N LYS A 213 -16.83 -0.02 -19.54
CA LYS A 213 -17.29 1.05 -20.42
C LYS A 213 -16.41 2.27 -20.12
N PRO A 214 -15.90 2.99 -21.18
CA PRO A 214 -14.96 4.08 -20.95
C PRO A 214 -15.57 5.03 -19.93
N GLN A 215 -14.90 5.17 -18.80
CA GLN A 215 -15.31 6.07 -17.74
C GLN A 215 -15.10 7.52 -18.25
N SER A 216 -16.02 7.99 -19.06
CA SER A 216 -16.10 9.40 -19.49
C SER A 216 -16.30 10.36 -18.30
N SER A 217 -16.37 9.83 -17.07
CA SER A 217 -16.64 10.60 -15.84
C SER A 217 -15.41 10.87 -14.97
N LEU A 218 -14.21 10.32 -15.25
CA LEU A 218 -13.00 10.69 -14.50
C LEU A 218 -12.63 12.17 -14.66
N GLY A 219 -13.06 12.81 -15.76
CA GLY A 219 -12.92 14.25 -15.97
C GLY A 219 -13.79 15.13 -15.04
N ARG A 220 -14.75 14.56 -14.31
CA ARG A 220 -15.59 15.31 -13.35
C ARG A 220 -14.94 15.48 -11.97
N TRP A 221 -13.98 14.65 -11.63
CA TRP A 221 -13.30 14.67 -10.31
C TRP A 221 -12.04 15.54 -10.31
N SER A 222 -11.56 15.96 -11.48
CA SER A 222 -10.35 16.79 -11.61
C SER A 222 -10.64 18.30 -11.60
N LYS A 223 -11.90 18.72 -11.42
CA LYS A 223 -12.31 20.13 -11.31
C LYS A 223 -12.89 20.37 -9.92
N GLY A 224 -12.05 20.37 -8.91
CA GLY A 224 -12.34 20.78 -7.56
C GLY A 224 -11.03 21.10 -6.85
#